data_3b395074cac1e6199735647268df0ca7
#
_entry.id   3b395074cac1e6199735647268df0ca7
#
_cell.length_a   1.000
_cell.length_b   1.000
_cell.length_c   1.000
_cell.angle_alpha   90.00
_cell.angle_beta   90.00
_cell.angle_gamma   90.00
#
_symmetry.space_group_name_H-M   'P 1'
#
loop_
_entity.id
_entity.type
_entity.pdbx_description
1 polymer ?
#
loop_
_entity_poly.entity_id
_entity_poly.type
_entity_poly.pdbx_seq_one_letter_code
_entity_poly.pdbx_strand_id
1 'polypeptide(L)'
;MRWSVFIPSVLFSLFMVLGSSFHCAGDWSLVFGSYKRLALSLVLFIGYFVLFYLCIPCFFRLLDSGLLHRWSATQNKVLYFIFNKHSLAAPWLIISIFWLPFLLAFFPGCVSWDMFGQLKQYFGIWELTSHQPPLSTLLVGFCLQTGRFLGSENLGVFFYTALQTIAFSFSLSFSIFYMGKIKAPYWLRIFALTFFALCPLFPGYAQ
;
A
#
# COMPACT_ATOMS: atom_id res chain seq x y z
N MET A 1 -2.45 24.43 23.52
CA MET A 1 -3.13 23.55 22.52
C MET A 1 -2.05 22.86 21.69
N ARG A 2 -2.01 21.53 21.60
CA ARG A 2 -0.96 20.83 20.84
C ARG A 2 -1.38 20.78 19.38
N TRP A 3 -0.83 21.70 18.56
CA TRP A 3 -1.11 21.78 17.12
C TRP A 3 -0.87 20.44 16.39
N SER A 4 0.10 19.66 16.87
CA SER A 4 0.42 18.32 16.36
C SER A 4 -0.72 17.28 16.50
N VAL A 5 -1.70 17.53 17.38
CA VAL A 5 -2.89 16.70 17.53
C VAL A 5 -4.09 17.34 16.86
N PHE A 6 -4.22 18.66 17.01
CA PHE A 6 -5.37 19.41 16.49
C PHE A 6 -5.49 19.33 14.98
N ILE A 7 -4.41 19.63 14.25
CA ILE A 7 -4.42 19.62 12.75
C ILE A 7 -4.78 18.24 12.20
N PRO A 8 -4.12 17.12 12.60
CA PRO A 8 -4.52 15.81 12.12
C PRO A 8 -5.97 15.45 12.49
N SER A 9 -6.45 15.82 13.68
CA SER A 9 -7.85 15.54 14.07
C SER A 9 -8.86 16.25 13.18
N VAL A 10 -8.60 17.52 12.82
CA VAL A 10 -9.45 18.27 11.87
C VAL A 10 -9.42 17.61 10.49
N LEU A 11 -8.23 17.30 9.97
CA LEU A 11 -8.08 16.69 8.65
C LEU A 11 -8.79 15.33 8.55
N PHE A 12 -8.54 14.43 9.51
CA PHE A 12 -9.19 13.11 9.50
C PHE A 12 -10.72 13.23 9.63
N SER A 13 -11.22 14.17 10.44
CA SER A 13 -12.66 14.39 10.56
C SER A 13 -13.28 14.91 9.26
N LEU A 14 -12.62 15.83 8.58
CA LEU A 14 -13.03 16.29 7.26
C LEU A 14 -13.04 15.14 6.24
N PHE A 15 -11.99 14.34 6.20
CA PHE A 15 -11.91 13.18 5.30
C PHE A 15 -13.00 12.15 5.59
N MET A 16 -13.32 11.90 6.86
CA MET A 16 -14.40 10.96 7.22
C MET A 16 -15.76 11.48 6.74
N VAL A 17 -16.08 12.74 6.95
CA VAL A 17 -17.39 13.31 6.56
C VAL A 17 -17.52 13.46 5.04
N LEU A 18 -16.52 14.09 4.40
CA LEU A 18 -16.54 14.31 2.95
C LEU A 18 -16.37 13.00 2.18
N GLY A 19 -15.46 12.14 2.63
CA GLY A 19 -15.19 10.83 2.01
C GLY A 19 -16.40 9.89 2.10
N SER A 20 -17.13 9.89 3.22
CA SER A 20 -18.37 9.11 3.35
C SER A 20 -19.44 9.59 2.38
N SER A 21 -19.58 10.92 2.18
CA SER A 21 -20.52 11.47 1.20
C SER A 21 -20.14 11.02 -0.22
N PHE A 22 -18.88 11.13 -0.57
CA PHE A 22 -18.40 10.74 -1.91
C PHE A 22 -18.54 9.23 -2.15
N HIS A 23 -18.23 8.42 -1.13
CA HIS A 23 -18.37 6.95 -1.22
C HIS A 23 -19.83 6.51 -1.40
N CYS A 24 -20.77 7.14 -0.67
CA CYS A 24 -22.17 6.71 -0.67
C CYS A 24 -23.00 7.33 -1.81
N ALA A 25 -22.73 8.56 -2.22
CA ALA A 25 -23.53 9.31 -3.18
C ALA A 25 -22.77 9.64 -4.49
N GLY A 26 -21.45 9.41 -4.57
CA GLY A 26 -20.62 9.79 -5.71
C GLY A 26 -20.34 11.31 -5.78
N ASP A 27 -20.88 12.08 -4.84
CA ASP A 27 -20.75 13.53 -4.76
C ASP A 27 -20.80 14.03 -3.30
N TRP A 28 -20.86 15.34 -3.10
CA TRP A 28 -20.95 15.95 -1.78
C TRP A 28 -22.39 16.30 -1.35
N SER A 29 -23.39 15.76 -1.99
CA SER A 29 -24.79 16.05 -1.73
C SER A 29 -25.27 15.64 -0.34
N LEU A 30 -24.64 14.60 0.27
CA LEU A 30 -24.94 14.21 1.64
C LEU A 30 -24.46 15.24 2.68
N VAL A 31 -23.49 16.08 2.31
CA VAL A 31 -23.00 17.16 3.17
C VAL A 31 -23.71 18.48 2.86
N PHE A 32 -23.75 18.87 1.59
CA PHE A 32 -24.19 20.21 1.18
C PHE A 32 -25.58 20.25 0.52
N GLY A 33 -26.26 19.12 0.33
CA GLY A 33 -27.51 19.02 -0.41
C GLY A 33 -28.73 19.63 0.28
N SER A 34 -28.68 19.94 1.59
CA SER A 34 -29.73 20.66 2.31
C SER A 34 -29.23 21.16 3.68
N TYR A 35 -29.92 22.15 4.26
CA TYR A 35 -29.56 22.64 5.62
C TYR A 35 -29.60 21.55 6.70
N LYS A 36 -30.54 20.59 6.60
CA LYS A 36 -30.61 19.47 7.54
C LYS A 36 -29.38 18.54 7.39
N ARG A 37 -28.95 18.26 6.17
CA ARG A 37 -27.76 17.45 5.90
C ARG A 37 -26.49 18.15 6.36
N LEU A 38 -26.39 19.45 6.12
CA LEU A 38 -25.27 20.25 6.60
C LEU A 38 -25.17 20.23 8.14
N ALA A 39 -26.30 20.43 8.83
CA ALA A 39 -26.35 20.37 10.29
C ALA A 39 -25.91 18.98 10.81
N LEU A 40 -26.40 17.89 10.19
CA LEU A 40 -25.99 16.53 10.54
C LEU A 40 -24.50 16.31 10.31
N SER A 41 -23.98 16.78 9.17
CA SER A 41 -22.56 16.67 8.84
C SER A 41 -21.67 17.44 9.81
N LEU A 42 -22.10 18.59 10.31
CA LEU A 42 -21.39 19.33 11.37
C LEU A 42 -21.38 18.56 12.68
N VAL A 43 -22.47 17.93 13.07
CA VAL A 43 -22.54 17.08 14.27
C VAL A 43 -21.58 15.88 14.12
N LEU A 44 -21.60 15.20 12.97
CA LEU A 44 -20.68 14.10 12.68
C LEU A 44 -19.23 14.56 12.68
N PHE A 45 -18.93 15.72 12.08
CA PHE A 45 -17.59 16.30 12.10
C PHE A 45 -17.09 16.53 13.54
N ILE A 46 -17.93 17.13 14.39
CA ILE A 46 -17.59 17.36 15.81
C ILE A 46 -17.35 16.01 16.52
N GLY A 47 -18.21 15.02 16.28
CA GLY A 47 -18.06 13.68 16.85
C GLY A 47 -16.73 13.02 16.45
N TYR A 48 -16.40 13.02 15.14
CA TYR A 48 -15.12 12.50 14.65
C TYR A 48 -13.93 13.32 15.16
N PHE A 49 -14.07 14.64 15.24
CA PHE A 49 -13.01 15.50 15.78
C PHE A 49 -12.69 15.15 17.23
N VAL A 50 -13.70 15.01 18.08
CA VAL A 50 -13.50 14.61 19.49
C VAL A 50 -12.86 13.22 19.56
N LEU A 51 -13.35 12.28 18.74
CA LEU A 51 -12.80 10.93 18.68
C LEU A 51 -11.30 10.96 18.33
N PHE A 52 -10.91 11.60 17.23
CA PHE A 52 -9.51 11.66 16.81
C PHE A 52 -8.65 12.48 17.79
N TYR A 53 -9.18 13.56 18.34
CA TYR A 53 -8.47 14.39 19.32
C TYR A 53 -8.13 13.63 20.61
N LEU A 54 -8.95 12.65 20.99
CA LEU A 54 -8.69 11.77 22.13
C LEU A 54 -7.83 10.56 21.74
N CYS A 55 -8.11 9.95 20.58
CA CYS A 55 -7.42 8.73 20.15
C CYS A 55 -5.96 8.97 19.75
N ILE A 56 -5.65 10.07 19.05
CA ILE A 56 -4.28 10.36 18.60
C ILE A 56 -3.29 10.45 19.77
N PRO A 57 -3.52 11.22 20.84
CA PRO A 57 -2.60 11.26 21.98
C PRO A 57 -2.54 9.91 22.72
N CYS A 58 -3.66 9.19 22.79
CA CYS A 58 -3.69 7.86 23.42
C CYS A 58 -2.80 6.88 22.65
N PHE A 59 -2.88 6.90 21.31
CA PHE A 59 -2.05 6.09 20.44
C PHE A 59 -0.55 6.43 20.59
N PHE A 60 -0.19 7.72 20.60
CA PHE A 60 1.20 8.14 20.84
C PHE A 60 1.70 7.75 22.24
N ARG A 61 0.88 7.91 23.30
CA ARG A 61 1.24 7.44 24.63
C ARG A 61 1.46 5.92 24.67
N LEU A 62 0.65 5.14 23.93
CA LEU A 62 0.82 3.70 23.82
C LEU A 62 2.14 3.36 23.11
N LEU A 63 2.48 4.07 22.04
CA LEU A 63 3.75 3.91 21.33
C LEU A 63 4.96 4.29 22.19
N ASP A 64 4.84 5.37 22.96
CA ASP A 64 5.90 5.87 23.86
C ASP A 64 5.97 5.08 25.19
N SER A 65 4.93 4.28 25.48
CA SER A 65 4.91 3.49 26.70
C SER A 65 6.00 2.41 26.65
N GLY A 66 6.76 2.28 27.73
CA GLY A 66 7.82 1.28 27.85
C GLY A 66 7.34 -0.18 27.70
N LEU A 67 6.02 -0.43 27.65
CA LEU A 67 5.42 -1.72 27.29
C LEU A 67 5.86 -2.18 25.91
N LEU A 68 5.90 -1.28 24.93
CA LEU A 68 6.33 -1.60 23.55
C LEU A 68 7.88 -1.63 23.44
N HIS A 69 8.57 -0.90 24.32
CA HIS A 69 10.02 -0.86 24.34
C HIS A 69 10.63 -2.15 24.96
N ARG A 70 9.92 -2.85 25.84
CA ARG A 70 10.32 -4.16 26.38
C ARG A 70 10.53 -5.22 25.28
N TRP A 71 9.93 -5.05 24.12
CA TRP A 71 10.10 -5.93 22.96
C TRP A 71 11.24 -5.46 22.01
N SER A 72 11.95 -4.40 22.37
CA SER A 72 13.00 -3.83 21.51
C SER A 72 14.37 -4.51 21.66
N ALA A 73 14.63 -5.19 22.77
CA ALA A 73 15.86 -5.94 22.99
C ALA A 73 15.60 -7.41 22.73
N THR A 74 15.66 -7.83 21.48
CA THR A 74 15.40 -9.23 21.16
C THR A 74 16.67 -10.05 21.33
N GLN A 75 16.66 -10.98 22.27
CA GLN A 75 17.65 -12.08 22.38
C GLN A 75 17.37 -13.18 21.34
N ASN A 76 16.31 -13.06 20.54
CA ASN A 76 15.93 -14.07 19.58
C ASN A 76 16.83 -13.98 18.33
N LYS A 77 17.63 -15.04 18.12
CA LYS A 77 18.59 -15.15 17.00
C LYS A 77 17.90 -15.02 15.62
N VAL A 78 16.67 -15.51 15.47
CA VAL A 78 15.91 -15.46 14.21
C VAL A 78 15.50 -14.01 13.89
N LEU A 79 14.96 -13.30 14.85
CA LEU A 79 14.58 -11.89 14.67
C LEU A 79 15.80 -11.00 14.41
N TYR A 80 16.92 -11.28 15.08
CA TYR A 80 18.17 -10.59 14.82
C TYR A 80 18.65 -10.85 13.37
N PHE A 81 18.59 -12.10 12.91
CA PHE A 81 18.95 -12.47 11.54
C PHE A 81 18.09 -11.71 10.52
N ILE A 82 16.77 -11.70 10.71
CA ILE A 82 15.82 -11.07 9.76
C ILE A 82 15.96 -9.55 9.75
N PHE A 83 15.97 -8.91 10.93
CA PHE A 83 15.82 -7.46 11.02
C PHE A 83 17.13 -6.68 11.22
N ASN A 84 18.24 -7.35 11.49
CA ASN A 84 19.54 -6.69 11.73
C ASN A 84 20.59 -7.16 10.73
N LYS A 85 20.87 -8.48 10.68
CA LYS A 85 21.93 -9.03 9.82
C LYS A 85 21.57 -8.91 8.33
N HIS A 86 20.34 -9.29 7.95
CA HIS A 86 19.84 -9.27 6.57
C HIS A 86 18.58 -8.42 6.45
N SER A 87 18.61 -7.24 7.02
CA SER A 87 17.44 -6.38 7.29
C SER A 87 16.65 -5.94 6.05
N LEU A 88 17.20 -6.06 4.86
CA LEU A 88 16.52 -5.82 3.60
C LEU A 88 16.20 -7.14 2.88
N ALA A 89 17.19 -8.01 2.73
CA ALA A 89 17.04 -9.23 1.93
C ALA A 89 16.11 -10.26 2.58
N ALA A 90 16.19 -10.45 3.91
CA ALA A 90 15.38 -11.47 4.58
C ALA A 90 13.87 -11.10 4.57
N PRO A 91 13.42 -9.88 4.92
CA PRO A 91 12.03 -9.49 4.77
C PRO A 91 11.54 -9.58 3.32
N TRP A 92 12.36 -9.18 2.35
CA TRP A 92 12.02 -9.30 0.94
C TRP A 92 11.77 -10.73 0.50
N LEU A 93 12.67 -11.65 0.83
CA LEU A 93 12.50 -13.07 0.53
C LEU A 93 11.26 -13.66 1.20
N ILE A 94 11.00 -13.31 2.46
CA ILE A 94 9.80 -13.76 3.17
C ILE A 94 8.54 -13.28 2.44
N ILE A 95 8.42 -12.00 2.15
CA ILE A 95 7.26 -11.45 1.42
C ILE A 95 7.11 -12.14 0.07
N SER A 96 8.19 -12.28 -0.70
CA SER A 96 8.18 -12.89 -2.02
C SER A 96 7.76 -14.37 -1.99
N ILE A 97 8.22 -15.13 -1.00
CA ILE A 97 7.82 -16.54 -0.81
C ILE A 97 6.32 -16.65 -0.51
N PHE A 98 5.79 -15.78 0.36
CA PHE A 98 4.36 -15.77 0.68
C PHE A 98 3.48 -15.32 -0.50
N TRP A 99 4.03 -14.52 -1.42
CA TRP A 99 3.31 -14.07 -2.61
C TRP A 99 3.42 -15.03 -3.80
N LEU A 100 4.37 -15.96 -3.76
CA LEU A 100 4.57 -16.95 -4.83
C LEU A 100 3.30 -17.75 -5.15
N PRO A 101 2.50 -18.24 -4.18
CA PRO A 101 1.25 -18.94 -4.47
C PRO A 101 0.26 -18.08 -5.27
N PHE A 102 0.18 -16.77 -4.98
CA PHE A 102 -0.67 -15.86 -5.75
C PHE A 102 -0.17 -15.69 -7.18
N LEU A 103 1.13 -15.47 -7.36
CA LEU A 103 1.75 -15.34 -8.68
C LEU A 103 1.49 -16.59 -9.55
N LEU A 104 1.52 -17.78 -8.95
CA LEU A 104 1.25 -19.03 -9.66
C LEU A 104 -0.24 -19.26 -9.91
N ALA A 105 -1.11 -18.93 -8.93
CA ALA A 105 -2.56 -19.14 -9.04
C ALA A 105 -3.18 -18.22 -10.10
N PHE A 106 -2.67 -17.01 -10.26
CA PHE A 106 -3.18 -16.03 -11.23
C PHE A 106 -2.37 -15.98 -12.53
N PHE A 107 -1.58 -17.03 -12.83
CA PHE A 107 -0.84 -17.09 -14.09
C PHE A 107 -1.77 -16.91 -15.31
N PRO A 108 -1.40 -16.09 -16.28
CA PRO A 108 -0.16 -15.32 -16.47
C PRO A 108 -0.16 -13.94 -15.76
N GLY A 109 -1.20 -13.57 -15.09
CA GLY A 109 -1.46 -12.26 -14.49
C GLY A 109 -2.76 -11.67 -15.02
N CYS A 110 -3.21 -10.58 -14.40
CA CYS A 110 -4.42 -9.88 -14.80
C CYS A 110 -4.09 -8.74 -15.77
N VAL A 111 -4.60 -8.81 -17.00
CA VAL A 111 -4.52 -7.68 -17.94
C VAL A 111 -5.60 -6.67 -17.57
N SER A 112 -5.24 -5.63 -16.82
CA SER A 112 -6.14 -4.54 -16.49
C SER A 112 -6.44 -3.67 -17.71
N TRP A 113 -7.49 -2.84 -17.60
CA TRP A 113 -7.81 -1.84 -18.64
C TRP A 113 -6.64 -0.91 -18.92
N ASP A 114 -5.91 -0.49 -17.88
CA ASP A 114 -4.74 0.38 -18.01
C ASP A 114 -3.61 -0.31 -18.77
N MET A 115 -3.30 -1.56 -18.43
CA MET A 115 -2.30 -2.35 -19.13
C MET A 115 -2.65 -2.53 -20.62
N PHE A 116 -3.93 -2.74 -20.93
CA PHE A 116 -4.40 -2.82 -22.30
C PHE A 116 -4.21 -1.49 -23.08
N GLY A 117 -4.49 -0.36 -22.41
CA GLY A 117 -4.22 0.98 -22.94
C GLY A 117 -2.73 1.20 -23.20
N GLN A 118 -1.87 0.82 -22.26
CA GLN A 118 -0.40 0.89 -22.40
C GLN A 118 0.11 0.05 -23.57
N LEU A 119 -0.40 -1.16 -23.74
CA LEU A 119 -0.02 -2.02 -24.87
C LEU A 119 -0.42 -1.42 -26.22
N LYS A 120 -1.62 -0.82 -26.32
CA LYS A 120 -2.02 -0.12 -27.55
C LYS A 120 -1.11 1.07 -27.88
N GLN A 121 -0.67 1.81 -26.86
CA GLN A 121 0.30 2.89 -27.04
C GLN A 121 1.68 2.36 -27.43
N TYR A 122 2.15 1.29 -26.82
CA TYR A 122 3.45 0.69 -27.13
C TYR A 122 3.51 0.18 -28.60
N PHE A 123 2.44 -0.44 -29.08
CA PHE A 123 2.36 -0.95 -30.45
C PHE A 123 1.90 0.10 -31.49
N GLY A 124 1.77 1.37 -31.10
CA GLY A 124 1.42 2.46 -32.02
C GLY A 124 -0.02 2.46 -32.52
N ILE A 125 -0.92 1.71 -31.86
CA ILE A 125 -2.36 1.69 -32.18
C ILE A 125 -3.01 2.97 -31.64
N TRP A 126 -2.56 3.44 -30.47
CA TRP A 126 -2.94 4.70 -29.87
C TRP A 126 -1.73 5.64 -29.76
N GLU A 127 -1.98 6.95 -29.82
CA GLU A 127 -0.94 7.94 -29.59
C GLU A 127 -0.37 7.82 -28.17
N LEU A 128 0.93 8.05 -28.04
CA LEU A 128 1.63 8.03 -26.77
C LEU A 128 1.25 9.28 -25.99
N THR A 129 0.50 9.13 -24.92
CA THR A 129 0.03 10.22 -24.08
C THR A 129 0.65 10.14 -22.69
N SER A 130 0.74 11.27 -21.99
CA SER A 130 1.20 11.33 -20.60
C SER A 130 0.17 10.79 -19.59
N HIS A 131 -1.01 10.34 -20.05
CA HIS A 131 -2.03 9.74 -19.20
C HIS A 131 -1.55 8.42 -18.58
N GLN A 132 -0.80 7.62 -19.35
CA GLN A 132 -0.16 6.41 -18.86
C GLN A 132 1.33 6.68 -18.59
N PRO A 133 1.91 6.14 -17.48
CA PRO A 133 3.33 6.33 -17.20
C PRO A 133 4.20 5.74 -18.32
N PRO A 134 5.06 6.53 -18.98
CA PRO A 134 5.82 6.05 -20.15
C PRO A 134 6.73 4.86 -19.84
N LEU A 135 7.33 4.85 -18.63
CA LEU A 135 8.21 3.76 -18.21
C LEU A 135 7.47 2.43 -18.10
N SER A 136 6.28 2.42 -17.49
CA SER A 136 5.49 1.18 -17.39
C SER A 136 4.97 0.73 -18.75
N THR A 137 4.62 1.67 -19.63
CA THR A 137 4.24 1.39 -21.02
C THR A 137 5.36 0.68 -21.79
N LEU A 138 6.60 1.17 -21.66
CA LEU A 138 7.76 0.53 -22.29
C LEU A 138 8.07 -0.84 -21.68
N LEU A 139 7.99 -0.98 -20.34
CA LEU A 139 8.26 -2.24 -19.66
C LEU A 139 7.25 -3.32 -20.03
N VAL A 140 5.94 -3.01 -20.00
CA VAL A 140 4.90 -4.00 -20.35
C VAL A 140 5.01 -4.41 -21.81
N GLY A 141 5.26 -3.45 -22.70
CA GLY A 141 5.45 -3.74 -24.13
C GLY A 141 6.69 -4.60 -24.40
N PHE A 142 7.81 -4.29 -23.74
CA PHE A 142 9.04 -5.08 -23.84
C PHE A 142 8.85 -6.51 -23.33
N CYS A 143 8.19 -6.68 -22.17
CA CYS A 143 7.89 -8.00 -21.61
C CYS A 143 7.00 -8.80 -22.57
N LEU A 144 5.95 -8.19 -23.13
CA LEU A 144 5.06 -8.87 -24.07
C LEU A 144 5.79 -9.26 -25.37
N GLN A 145 6.64 -8.39 -25.90
CA GLN A 145 7.44 -8.68 -27.09
C GLN A 145 8.43 -9.82 -26.83
N THR A 146 9.05 -9.86 -25.65
CA THR A 146 9.91 -10.96 -25.22
C THR A 146 9.13 -12.28 -25.13
N GLY A 147 7.94 -12.25 -24.58
CA GLY A 147 7.06 -13.42 -24.53
C GLY A 147 6.66 -13.92 -25.92
N ARG A 148 6.32 -13.03 -26.85
CA ARG A 148 6.04 -13.36 -28.25
C ARG A 148 7.24 -14.01 -28.95
N PHE A 149 8.43 -13.48 -28.70
CA PHE A 149 9.68 -14.07 -29.22
C PHE A 149 9.89 -15.50 -28.70
N LEU A 150 9.49 -15.79 -27.46
CA LEU A 150 9.52 -17.12 -26.85
C LEU A 150 8.30 -18.00 -27.22
N GLY A 151 7.43 -17.53 -28.11
CA GLY A 151 6.28 -18.27 -28.64
C GLY A 151 5.00 -18.19 -27.78
N SER A 152 4.93 -17.33 -26.76
CA SER A 152 3.74 -17.20 -25.93
C SER A 152 3.54 -15.78 -25.37
N GLU A 153 2.43 -15.15 -25.70
CA GLU A 153 2.03 -13.86 -25.12
C GLU A 153 1.79 -13.96 -23.60
N ASN A 154 1.29 -15.09 -23.14
CA ASN A 154 1.08 -15.34 -21.73
C ASN A 154 2.40 -15.28 -20.93
N LEU A 155 3.50 -15.76 -21.49
CA LEU A 155 4.82 -15.60 -20.88
C LEU A 155 5.22 -14.13 -20.79
N GLY A 156 4.86 -13.31 -21.76
CA GLY A 156 5.13 -11.87 -21.73
C GLY A 156 4.37 -11.17 -20.59
N VAL A 157 3.09 -11.48 -20.42
CA VAL A 157 2.27 -10.98 -19.31
C VAL A 157 2.87 -11.45 -17.98
N PHE A 158 3.23 -12.72 -17.88
CA PHE A 158 3.83 -13.28 -16.66
C PHE A 158 5.17 -12.60 -16.31
N PHE A 159 6.03 -12.32 -17.27
CA PHE A 159 7.29 -11.60 -17.01
C PHE A 159 7.04 -10.21 -16.42
N TYR A 160 6.07 -9.48 -16.96
CA TYR A 160 5.70 -8.18 -16.42
C TYR A 160 5.14 -8.29 -14.99
N THR A 161 4.21 -9.22 -14.77
CA THR A 161 3.62 -9.49 -13.46
C THR A 161 4.68 -9.91 -12.42
N ALA A 162 5.60 -10.78 -12.81
CA ALA A 162 6.71 -11.20 -11.95
C ALA A 162 7.63 -10.02 -11.61
N LEU A 163 7.95 -9.16 -12.59
CA LEU A 163 8.75 -7.96 -12.37
C LEU A 163 8.08 -6.99 -11.40
N GLN A 164 6.76 -6.75 -11.57
CA GLN A 164 5.98 -5.93 -10.64
C GLN A 164 5.98 -6.53 -9.23
N THR A 165 5.74 -7.83 -9.11
CA THR A 165 5.73 -8.55 -7.83
C THR A 165 7.08 -8.40 -7.12
N ILE A 166 8.19 -8.57 -7.83
CA ILE A 166 9.56 -8.40 -7.31
C ILE A 166 9.78 -6.96 -6.86
N ALA A 167 9.46 -5.98 -7.68
CA ALA A 167 9.67 -4.56 -7.38
C ALA A 167 8.80 -4.11 -6.20
N PHE A 168 7.54 -4.53 -6.16
CA PHE A 168 6.61 -4.14 -5.11
C PHE A 168 6.97 -4.79 -3.76
N SER A 169 7.26 -6.09 -3.74
CA SER A 169 7.73 -6.77 -2.52
C SER A 169 9.04 -6.18 -1.99
N PHE A 170 9.95 -5.78 -2.90
CA PHE A 170 11.18 -5.08 -2.53
C PHE A 170 10.91 -3.73 -1.88
N SER A 171 9.98 -2.94 -2.44
CA SER A 171 9.60 -1.62 -1.88
C SER A 171 9.01 -1.74 -0.47
N LEU A 172 8.17 -2.76 -0.23
CA LEU A 172 7.63 -3.04 1.10
C LEU A 172 8.72 -3.50 2.07
N SER A 173 9.65 -4.33 1.62
CA SER A 173 10.80 -4.73 2.43
C SER A 173 11.71 -3.53 2.76
N PHE A 174 11.91 -2.62 1.79
CA PHE A 174 12.65 -1.38 2.02
C PHE A 174 12.01 -0.52 3.10
N SER A 175 10.66 -0.47 3.15
CA SER A 175 9.94 0.21 4.23
C SER A 175 10.25 -0.38 5.60
N ILE A 176 10.27 -1.72 5.72
CA ILE A 176 10.65 -2.42 6.96
C ILE A 176 12.12 -2.14 7.33
N PHE A 177 13.01 -2.15 6.36
CA PHE A 177 14.41 -1.77 6.56
C PHE A 177 14.53 -0.35 7.09
N TYR A 178 13.81 0.61 6.50
CA TYR A 178 13.81 1.99 6.94
C TYR A 178 13.24 2.17 8.36
N MET A 179 12.21 1.40 8.73
CA MET A 179 11.71 1.33 10.10
C MET A 179 12.83 0.96 11.09
N GLY A 180 13.76 0.08 10.70
CA GLY A 180 14.95 -0.23 11.49
C GLY A 180 15.91 0.96 11.65
N LYS A 181 16.08 1.77 10.59
CA LYS A 181 16.94 2.97 10.62
C LYS A 181 16.40 4.04 11.57
N ILE A 182 15.09 4.22 11.63
CA ILE A 182 14.42 5.14 12.59
C ILE A 182 14.22 4.51 13.97
N LYS A 183 14.84 3.36 14.24
CA LYS A 183 14.78 2.64 15.53
C LYS A 183 13.35 2.26 15.94
N ALA A 184 12.46 1.98 14.98
CA ALA A 184 11.13 1.46 15.26
C ALA A 184 11.23 0.13 16.04
N PRO A 185 10.35 -0.10 17.03
CA PRO A 185 10.38 -1.30 17.86
C PRO A 185 10.17 -2.58 17.02
N TYR A 186 10.75 -3.69 17.47
CA TYR A 186 10.69 -4.97 16.74
C TYR A 186 9.27 -5.47 16.49
N TRP A 187 8.35 -5.28 17.45
CA TRP A 187 6.97 -5.70 17.30
C TRP A 187 6.29 -5.02 16.08
N LEU A 188 6.58 -3.74 15.85
CA LEU A 188 6.03 -3.00 14.71
C LEU A 188 6.61 -3.49 13.38
N ARG A 189 7.91 -3.84 13.38
CA ARG A 189 8.59 -4.42 12.20
C ARG A 189 8.07 -5.84 11.91
N ILE A 190 7.81 -6.64 12.95
CA ILE A 190 7.19 -7.97 12.85
C ILE A 190 5.76 -7.81 12.31
N PHE A 191 4.97 -6.90 12.88
CA PHE A 191 3.61 -6.63 12.43
C PHE A 191 3.61 -6.21 10.95
N ALA A 192 4.47 -5.26 10.55
CA ALA A 192 4.58 -4.82 9.17
C ALA A 192 4.95 -5.97 8.23
N LEU A 193 5.96 -6.80 8.60
CA LEU A 193 6.36 -7.95 7.81
C LEU A 193 5.22 -8.95 7.66
N THR A 194 4.54 -9.30 8.74
CA THR A 194 3.41 -10.24 8.74
C THR A 194 2.25 -9.69 7.91
N PHE A 195 1.94 -8.41 8.09
CA PHE A 195 0.88 -7.74 7.34
C PHE A 195 1.17 -7.72 5.84
N PHE A 196 2.37 -7.33 5.43
CA PHE A 196 2.74 -7.29 4.01
C PHE A 196 2.84 -8.69 3.38
N ALA A 197 3.26 -9.70 4.15
CA ALA A 197 3.35 -11.06 3.65
C ALA A 197 1.99 -11.75 3.52
N LEU A 198 1.07 -11.53 4.47
CA LEU A 198 -0.18 -12.30 4.57
C LEU A 198 -1.41 -11.57 4.04
N CYS A 199 -1.40 -10.23 3.92
CA CYS A 199 -2.55 -9.51 3.42
C CYS A 199 -2.71 -9.73 1.90
N PRO A 200 -3.78 -10.36 1.42
CA PRO A 200 -3.95 -10.75 0.02
C PRO A 200 -4.12 -9.58 -0.93
N LEU A 201 -4.41 -8.39 -0.41
CA LEU A 201 -4.53 -7.18 -1.22
C LEU A 201 -3.22 -6.83 -1.93
N PHE A 202 -2.08 -6.98 -1.26
CA PHE A 202 -0.79 -6.60 -1.84
C PHE A 202 -0.40 -7.46 -3.05
N PRO A 203 -0.37 -8.81 -2.95
CA PRO A 203 -0.09 -9.61 -4.12
C PRO A 203 -1.17 -9.48 -5.20
N GLY A 204 -2.43 -9.21 -4.84
CA GLY A 204 -3.51 -8.94 -5.78
C GLY A 204 -3.29 -7.65 -6.59
N TYR A 205 -2.71 -6.61 -6.00
CA TYR A 205 -2.34 -5.38 -6.73
C TYR A 205 -1.06 -5.52 -7.55
N ALA A 206 -0.23 -6.51 -7.27
CA ALA A 206 1.00 -6.78 -8.01
C ALA A 206 0.76 -7.61 -9.29
N GLN A 207 -0.47 -8.01 -9.56
CA GLN A 207 -0.88 -8.84 -10.68
C GLN A 207 -1.87 -8.11 -11.57
#